data_066e938160ed0cbfa1ab854752f9b36f
#
_entry.id   066e938160ed0cbfa1ab854752f9b36f
#
_cell.length_a   1.000
_cell.length_b   1.000
_cell.length_c   1.000
_cell.angle_alpha   90.00
_cell.angle_beta   90.00
_cell.angle_gamma   90.00
#
_symmetry.space_group_name_H-M   'P 1'
#
loop_
_entity.id
_entity.type
_entity.pdbx_description
1 polymer ?
#
loop_
_entity_poly.entity_id
_entity_poly.type
_entity_poly.pdbx_seq_one_letter_code
_entity_poly.pdbx_strand_id
1 'polypeptide(L)'
;LYPKEILLEIIQVAREFGLLIFADEIYDRLVMDGKQHISLASLTEDVPVITLNGLSKSHCLCGYRCGWMVISGPRELTEVNFSPPVCQYHGSDCHPCCS
;
A
#
# COMPACT_ATOMS: atom_id res chain seq x y z
N LEU A 1 -14.45 -3.60 -4.87
CA LEU A 1 -13.79 -2.36 -5.31
C LEU A 1 -14.62 -1.16 -4.90
N TYR A 2 -13.98 -0.18 -4.29
CA TYR A 2 -14.62 1.10 -3.98
C TYR A 2 -14.65 1.98 -5.24
N PRO A 3 -15.78 2.65 -5.52
CA PRO A 3 -15.86 3.66 -6.55
C PRO A 3 -14.88 4.81 -6.26
N LYS A 4 -14.41 5.48 -7.32
CA LYS A 4 -13.47 6.60 -7.20
C LYS A 4 -13.99 7.72 -6.29
N GLU A 5 -15.29 7.96 -6.35
CA GLU A 5 -15.95 9.00 -5.55
C GLU A 5 -15.78 8.74 -4.05
N ILE A 6 -15.97 7.50 -3.60
CA ILE A 6 -15.79 7.12 -2.20
C ILE A 6 -14.31 7.23 -1.77
N LEU A 7 -13.38 6.86 -2.66
CA LEU A 7 -11.96 7.02 -2.37
C LEU A 7 -11.58 8.50 -2.17
N LEU A 8 -12.16 9.39 -2.98
CA LEU A 8 -11.95 10.83 -2.84
C LEU A 8 -12.55 11.38 -1.54
N GLU A 9 -13.70 10.89 -1.12
CA GLU A 9 -14.29 11.26 0.18
C GLU A 9 -13.40 10.83 1.35
N ILE A 10 -12.85 9.61 1.31
CA ILE A 10 -11.91 9.13 2.32
C ILE A 10 -10.66 10.03 2.38
N ILE A 11 -10.11 10.39 1.23
CA ILE A 11 -8.97 11.29 1.14
C ILE A 11 -9.30 12.66 1.74
N GLN A 12 -10.49 13.19 1.45
CA GLN A 12 -10.91 14.47 1.97
C GLN A 12 -11.04 14.48 3.49
N VAL A 13 -11.64 13.43 4.07
CA VAL A 13 -11.73 13.26 5.53
C VAL A 13 -10.33 13.16 6.14
N ALA A 14 -9.45 12.37 5.54
CA ALA A 14 -8.08 12.23 6.02
C ALA A 14 -7.31 13.56 5.98
N ARG A 15 -7.52 14.35 4.93
CA ARG A 15 -6.93 15.70 4.79
C ARG A 15 -7.44 16.65 5.86
N GLU A 16 -8.74 16.65 6.10
CA GLU A 16 -9.38 17.54 7.08
C GLU A 16 -8.92 17.26 8.51
N PHE A 17 -8.76 16.00 8.86
CA PHE A 17 -8.37 15.58 10.22
C PHE A 17 -6.88 15.27 10.36
N GLY A 18 -6.07 15.44 9.32
CA GLY A 18 -4.63 15.15 9.36
C GLY A 18 -4.32 13.67 9.61
N LEU A 19 -5.08 12.75 8.99
CA LEU A 19 -4.95 11.32 9.20
C LEU A 19 -3.99 10.67 8.21
N LEU A 20 -3.32 9.62 8.67
CA LEU A 20 -2.57 8.69 7.84
C LEU A 20 -3.49 7.58 7.36
N ILE A 21 -3.44 7.26 6.06
CA ILE A 21 -4.25 6.19 5.47
C ILE A 21 -3.38 4.93 5.29
N PHE A 22 -3.88 3.80 5.77
CA PHE A 22 -3.37 2.48 5.41
C PHE A 22 -4.28 1.86 4.36
N ALA A 23 -3.75 1.66 3.16
CA ALA A 23 -4.46 1.07 2.03
C ALA A 23 -3.95 -0.36 1.80
N ASP A 24 -4.74 -1.35 2.20
CA ASP A 24 -4.44 -2.75 1.88
C ASP A 24 -4.96 -3.06 0.46
N GLU A 25 -4.05 -3.16 -0.49
CA GLU A 25 -4.33 -3.38 -1.90
C GLU A 25 -3.92 -4.79 -2.37
N ILE A 26 -3.89 -5.77 -1.46
CA ILE A 26 -3.48 -7.16 -1.73
C ILE A 26 -4.30 -7.83 -2.84
N TYR A 27 -5.51 -7.35 -3.11
CA TYR A 27 -6.44 -7.85 -4.13
C TYR A 27 -6.47 -6.99 -5.41
N ASP A 28 -5.52 -6.11 -5.62
CA ASP A 28 -5.47 -5.16 -6.75
C ASP A 28 -5.62 -5.82 -8.12
N ARG A 29 -5.07 -7.02 -8.28
CA ARG A 29 -5.13 -7.81 -9.53
C ARG A 29 -6.28 -8.81 -9.62
N LEU A 30 -7.03 -8.99 -8.54
CA LEU A 30 -8.19 -9.88 -8.50
C LEU A 30 -9.48 -9.09 -8.73
N VAL A 31 -9.51 -8.33 -9.79
CA VAL A 31 -10.65 -7.51 -10.18
C VAL A 31 -11.43 -8.22 -11.26
N MET A 32 -12.73 -8.39 -11.02
CA MET A 32 -13.66 -9.04 -11.93
C MET A 32 -14.53 -8.00 -12.65
N ASP A 33 -15.34 -8.47 -13.60
CA ASP A 33 -16.34 -7.66 -14.32
C ASP A 33 -15.76 -6.50 -15.15
N GLY A 34 -14.53 -6.63 -15.65
CA GLY A 34 -13.91 -5.61 -16.50
C GLY A 34 -13.61 -4.29 -15.79
N LYS A 35 -13.72 -4.26 -14.45
CA LYS A 35 -13.36 -3.09 -13.65
C LYS A 35 -11.85 -2.98 -13.53
N GLN A 36 -11.38 -1.78 -13.19
CA GLN A 36 -9.98 -1.54 -12.89
C GLN A 36 -9.82 -1.13 -11.43
N HIS A 37 -8.75 -1.63 -10.81
CA HIS A 37 -8.35 -1.17 -9.49
C HIS A 37 -7.77 0.24 -9.61
N ILE A 38 -8.14 1.10 -8.67
CA ILE A 38 -7.59 2.44 -8.53
C ILE A 38 -6.85 2.47 -7.19
N SER A 39 -5.54 2.64 -7.23
CA SER A 39 -4.77 2.81 -6.00
C SER A 39 -5.09 4.15 -5.36
N LEU A 40 -5.32 4.13 -4.06
CA LEU A 40 -5.66 5.33 -3.30
C LEU A 40 -4.50 6.33 -3.32
N ALA A 41 -3.27 5.85 -3.30
CA ALA A 41 -2.07 6.67 -3.41
C ALA A 41 -1.96 7.44 -4.73
N SER A 42 -2.60 6.97 -5.81
CA SER A 42 -2.60 7.65 -7.11
C SER A 42 -3.55 8.86 -7.16
N LEU A 43 -4.44 8.99 -6.19
CA LEU A 43 -5.46 10.03 -6.14
C LEU A 43 -5.08 11.23 -5.27
N THR A 44 -3.98 11.14 -4.53
CA THR A 44 -3.54 12.21 -3.63
C THR A 44 -2.02 12.27 -3.53
N GLU A 45 -1.49 13.49 -3.40
CA GLU A 45 -0.07 13.74 -3.17
C GLU A 45 0.18 14.43 -1.82
N ASP A 46 -0.85 14.96 -1.20
CA ASP A 46 -0.78 15.76 0.02
C ASP A 46 -1.22 15.00 1.29
N VAL A 47 -1.94 13.91 1.12
CA VAL A 47 -2.34 13.04 2.23
C VAL A 47 -1.39 11.86 2.32
N PRO A 48 -0.83 11.56 3.51
CA PRO A 48 0.05 10.42 3.68
C PRO A 48 -0.71 9.10 3.53
N VAL A 49 -0.22 8.24 2.64
CA VAL A 49 -0.78 6.91 2.38
C VAL A 49 0.31 5.87 2.48
N ILE A 50 0.05 4.82 3.24
CA ILE A 50 0.87 3.60 3.26
C ILE A 50 0.10 2.52 2.53
N THR A 51 0.57 2.16 1.34
CA THR A 51 -0.01 1.09 0.53
C THR A 51 0.67 -0.23 0.84
N LEU A 52 -0.14 -1.22 1.19
CA LEU A 52 0.32 -2.59 1.46
C LEU A 52 -0.10 -3.50 0.31
N ASN A 53 0.83 -4.33 -0.16
CA ASN A 53 0.55 -5.30 -1.22
C ASN A 53 1.48 -6.52 -1.11
N GLY A 54 1.27 -7.55 -1.93
CA GLY A 54 2.07 -8.76 -1.90
C GLY A 54 1.71 -9.77 -2.98
N LEU A 55 2.46 -10.86 -3.02
CA LEU A 55 2.30 -11.92 -4.02
C LEU A 55 1.28 -12.98 -3.62
N SER A 56 0.84 -12.99 -2.37
CA SER A 56 0.01 -14.05 -1.82
C SER A 56 -1.28 -14.28 -2.59
N LYS A 57 -1.94 -13.21 -3.02
CA LYS A 57 -3.24 -13.27 -3.70
C LYS A 57 -3.11 -13.12 -5.21
N SER A 58 -2.37 -12.12 -5.67
CA SER A 58 -2.22 -11.82 -7.09
C SER A 58 -1.51 -12.95 -7.88
N HIS A 59 -0.60 -13.68 -7.24
CA HIS A 59 0.21 -14.73 -7.88
C HIS A 59 0.06 -16.10 -7.20
N CYS A 60 -0.90 -16.25 -6.28
CA CYS A 60 -1.14 -17.50 -5.52
C CYS A 60 0.12 -18.00 -4.78
N LEU A 61 1.01 -17.10 -4.37
CA LEU A 61 2.30 -17.41 -3.76
C LEU A 61 2.27 -17.21 -2.24
N CYS A 62 1.24 -17.71 -1.57
CA CYS A 62 1.06 -17.55 -0.11
C CYS A 62 2.20 -18.12 0.71
N GLY A 63 2.83 -19.20 0.22
CA GLY A 63 3.91 -19.90 0.92
C GLY A 63 5.23 -19.10 0.96
N TYR A 64 5.45 -18.20 0.02
CA TYR A 64 6.68 -17.39 -0.03
C TYR A 64 6.70 -16.25 0.98
N ARG A 65 5.56 -15.90 1.55
CA ARG A 65 5.45 -14.82 2.55
C ARG A 65 6.08 -13.49 2.10
N CYS A 66 5.90 -13.15 0.82
CA CYS A 66 6.46 -11.95 0.21
C CYS A 66 5.39 -10.85 0.11
N GLY A 67 5.69 -9.71 0.69
CA GLY A 67 4.87 -8.51 0.62
C GLY A 67 5.75 -7.27 0.62
N TRP A 68 5.17 -6.14 0.27
CA TRP A 68 5.83 -4.84 0.29
C TRP A 68 4.87 -3.76 0.74
N MET A 69 5.43 -2.65 1.17
CA MET A 69 4.68 -1.43 1.42
C MET A 69 5.31 -0.26 0.68
N VAL A 70 4.47 0.67 0.26
CA VAL A 70 4.88 1.91 -0.39
C VAL A 70 4.36 3.08 0.44
N ILE A 71 5.24 4.00 0.79
CA ILE A 71 4.87 5.22 1.49
C ILE A 71 4.81 6.34 0.47
N SER A 72 3.66 7.00 0.40
CA SER A 72 3.43 8.16 -0.46
C SER A 72 2.80 9.30 0.32
N GLY A 73 2.97 10.53 -0.18
CA GLY A 73 2.45 11.73 0.45
C GLY A 73 3.48 12.85 0.51
N PRO A 74 3.35 13.79 1.45
CA PRO A 74 4.25 14.93 1.57
C PRO A 74 5.71 14.49 1.75
N ARG A 75 6.64 15.23 1.11
CA ARG A 75 8.09 14.92 1.13
C ARG A 75 8.66 14.74 2.53
N GLU A 76 8.17 15.51 3.50
CA GLU A 76 8.60 15.44 4.89
C GLU A 76 8.40 14.06 5.52
N LEU A 77 7.39 13.31 5.09
CA LEU A 77 7.13 11.96 5.55
C LEU A 77 7.85 10.88 4.73
N THR A 78 8.11 11.16 3.46
CA THR A 78 8.87 10.26 2.59
C THR A 78 10.38 10.36 2.81
N GLU A 79 10.86 11.50 3.32
CA GLU A 79 12.25 11.74 3.67
C GLU A 79 12.62 11.28 5.09
N VAL A 80 11.66 10.93 5.93
CA VAL A 80 11.96 10.22 7.19
C VAL A 80 12.67 8.93 6.79
N ASN A 81 13.98 8.92 7.01
CA ASN A 81 14.92 7.88 6.71
C ASN A 81 14.38 6.47 7.00
N PHE A 82 13.56 5.96 6.11
CA PHE A 82 13.51 4.55 5.90
C PHE A 82 14.78 4.21 5.13
N SER A 83 15.86 4.02 5.85
CA SER A 83 16.97 3.25 5.31
C SER A 83 16.37 1.94 4.82
N PRO A 84 16.42 1.66 3.50
CA PRO A 84 15.96 0.37 3.04
C PRO A 84 16.78 -0.72 3.75
N PRO A 85 16.20 -1.87 4.03
CA PRO A 85 15.40 -2.55 3.05
C PRO A 85 13.95 -2.71 3.48
N VAL A 86 13.08 -2.71 2.52
CA VAL A 86 11.78 -3.33 2.61
C VAL A 86 11.98 -4.70 3.24
N CYS A 87 11.50 -4.90 4.46
CA CYS A 87 11.56 -6.20 5.11
C CYS A 87 10.74 -7.18 4.28
N GLN A 88 11.41 -7.96 3.45
CA GLN A 88 10.83 -9.16 2.88
C GLN A 88 10.76 -10.18 4.02
N TYR A 89 9.58 -10.43 4.53
CA TYR A 89 9.37 -11.51 5.47
C TYR A 89 9.41 -12.83 4.72
N HIS A 90 10.51 -13.54 4.81
CA HIS A 90 10.61 -14.93 4.40
C HIS A 90 10.38 -15.85 5.59
N GLY A 91 9.20 -16.44 5.66
CA GLY A 91 8.89 -17.50 6.62
C GLY A 91 8.93 -17.11 8.08
N SER A 92 8.94 -18.10 8.96
CA SER A 92 8.99 -17.99 10.42
C SER A 92 10.33 -17.50 10.97
N ASP A 93 11.36 -17.44 10.13
CA ASP A 93 12.69 -16.97 10.51
C ASP A 93 12.94 -15.62 9.86
N CYS A 94 12.74 -14.55 10.64
CA CYS A 94 13.09 -13.19 10.25
C CYS A 94 14.61 -13.05 10.13
N HIS A 95 15.17 -13.37 8.98
CA HIS A 95 16.48 -12.88 8.62
C HIS A 95 16.29 -11.62 7.77
N PRO A 96 16.81 -10.47 8.22
CA PRO A 96 16.84 -9.29 7.36
C PRO A 96 17.76 -9.62 6.18
N CYS A 97 17.19 -9.67 4.98
CA CYS A 97 17.99 -9.66 3.76
C CYS A 97 18.57 -8.26 3.59
N CYS A 98 19.59 -7.96 4.42
CA CYS A 98 20.48 -6.84 4.23
C CYS A 98 21.79 -7.39 3.69
N SER A 99 22.00 -7.21 2.46
CA SER A 99 23.34 -7.19 1.86
C SER A 99 23.33 -6.23 0.70
#